data_242c9003a494c22db1c4bcd11df56fb3
#
_entry.id   242c9003a494c22db1c4bcd11df56fb3
#
_cell.length_a   1.000
_cell.length_b   1.000
_cell.length_c   1.000
_cell.angle_alpha   90.00
_cell.angle_beta   90.00
_cell.angle_gamma   90.00
#
_symmetry.space_group_name_H-M   'P 1'
#
loop_
_entity.id
_entity.type
_entity.pdbx_description
1 polymer ?
#
loop_
_entity_poly.entity_id
_entity_poly.type
_entity_poly.pdbx_seq_one_letter_code
_entity_poly.pdbx_strand_id
1 'polypeptide(L)'
;MKKSVVILIALIYIASIALVGFFGLKFKLFEEVVYVSSIEFLNDDILDAPEGIEDFDCYVVINPDENGNRKYQIEYRVFPDNASKKGAIFSYDKDSAAEAGITVDEFGVVTFTRQGAITIVLIPEDGGDAASKRLAIFSY
;
A
#
# COMPACT_ATOMS: atom_id res chain seq x y z
N MET A 1 43.60 -22.40 -38.94
CA MET A 1 42.72 -22.94 -37.89
C MET A 1 42.01 -24.18 -38.43
N LYS A 2 41.98 -25.23 -37.66
CA LYS A 2 41.21 -26.43 -38.03
C LYS A 2 39.72 -26.11 -37.99
N LYS A 3 38.97 -26.56 -38.98
CA LYS A 3 37.52 -26.36 -39.06
C LYS A 3 36.77 -26.84 -37.80
N SER A 4 37.24 -27.94 -37.18
CA SER A 4 36.66 -28.47 -35.96
C SER A 4 36.76 -27.54 -34.73
N VAL A 5 37.83 -26.74 -34.63
CA VAL A 5 37.99 -25.78 -33.57
C VAL A 5 37.03 -24.59 -33.73
N VAL A 6 36.84 -24.14 -34.97
CA VAL A 6 35.89 -23.04 -35.26
C VAL A 6 34.47 -23.47 -34.97
N ILE A 7 34.09 -24.69 -35.33
CA ILE A 7 32.77 -25.26 -35.07
C ILE A 7 32.54 -25.36 -33.54
N LEU A 8 33.54 -25.82 -32.78
CA LEU A 8 33.45 -25.95 -31.33
C LEU A 8 33.23 -24.58 -30.66
N ILE A 9 33.96 -23.56 -31.08
CA ILE A 9 33.80 -22.19 -30.56
C ILE A 9 32.39 -21.66 -30.88
N ALA A 10 31.90 -21.86 -32.09
CA ALA A 10 30.56 -21.45 -32.48
C ALA A 10 29.47 -22.14 -31.64
N LEU A 11 29.61 -23.44 -31.37
CA LEU A 11 28.68 -24.19 -30.53
C LEU A 11 28.65 -23.68 -29.09
N ILE A 12 29.80 -23.35 -28.51
CA ILE A 12 29.90 -22.78 -27.17
C ILE A 12 29.20 -21.43 -27.12
N TYR A 13 29.37 -20.60 -28.12
CA TYR A 13 28.72 -19.28 -28.24
C TYR A 13 27.20 -19.40 -28.27
N ILE A 14 26.66 -20.27 -29.14
CA ILE A 14 25.23 -20.51 -29.26
C ILE A 14 24.64 -21.05 -27.96
N ALA A 15 25.30 -22.00 -27.32
CA ALA A 15 24.89 -22.58 -26.05
C ALA A 15 24.84 -21.51 -24.94
N SER A 16 25.82 -20.61 -24.88
CA SER A 16 25.88 -19.51 -23.92
C SER A 16 24.71 -18.54 -24.07
N ILE A 17 24.40 -18.16 -25.32
CA ILE A 17 23.27 -17.26 -25.60
C ILE A 17 21.94 -17.93 -25.24
N ALA A 18 21.75 -19.18 -25.55
CA ALA A 18 20.55 -19.95 -25.21
C ALA A 18 20.36 -20.09 -23.72
N LEU A 19 21.43 -20.33 -22.94
CA LEU A 19 21.37 -20.39 -21.47
C LEU A 19 20.98 -19.06 -20.87
N VAL A 20 21.59 -17.96 -21.27
CA VAL A 20 21.26 -16.63 -20.75
C VAL A 20 19.82 -16.26 -21.05
N GLY A 21 19.34 -16.52 -22.26
CA GLY A 21 17.95 -16.27 -22.64
C GLY A 21 16.96 -17.11 -21.82
N PHE A 22 17.25 -18.40 -21.65
CA PHE A 22 16.39 -19.31 -20.89
C PHE A 22 16.32 -18.93 -19.41
N PHE A 23 17.45 -18.68 -18.76
CA PHE A 23 17.47 -18.27 -17.37
C PHE A 23 16.86 -16.88 -17.16
N GLY A 24 17.09 -15.96 -18.06
CA GLY A 24 16.48 -14.63 -17.99
C GLY A 24 14.96 -14.68 -18.02
N LEU A 25 14.38 -15.51 -18.89
CA LEU A 25 12.93 -15.70 -18.95
C LEU A 25 12.38 -16.47 -17.74
N LYS A 26 13.08 -17.52 -17.31
CA LYS A 26 12.63 -18.37 -16.21
C LYS A 26 12.64 -17.65 -14.86
N PHE A 27 13.64 -16.82 -14.60
CA PHE A 27 13.79 -16.10 -13.34
C PHE A 27 13.21 -14.69 -13.37
N LYS A 28 12.55 -14.31 -14.47
CA LYS A 28 11.95 -12.99 -14.64
C LYS A 28 12.91 -11.84 -14.28
N LEU A 29 14.15 -11.92 -14.76
CA LEU A 29 15.18 -10.93 -14.49
C LEU A 29 14.82 -9.52 -14.98
N PHE A 30 13.89 -9.43 -15.91
CA PHE A 30 13.41 -8.18 -16.51
C PHE A 30 11.96 -7.91 -16.14
N GLU A 31 11.51 -8.38 -14.97
CA GLU A 31 10.16 -8.12 -14.50
C GLU A 31 9.96 -6.62 -14.33
N GLU A 32 8.91 -6.10 -14.94
CA GLU A 32 8.55 -4.70 -14.79
C GLU A 32 7.98 -4.44 -13.41
N VAL A 33 8.49 -3.41 -12.73
CA VAL A 33 7.96 -2.97 -11.45
C VAL A 33 6.72 -2.12 -11.69
N VAL A 34 5.60 -2.54 -11.12
CA VAL A 34 4.33 -1.80 -11.21
C VAL A 34 4.13 -1.03 -9.92
N TYR A 35 4.17 0.29 -10.02
CA TYR A 35 3.99 1.19 -8.88
C TYR A 35 2.51 1.42 -8.58
N VAL A 36 2.22 1.69 -7.31
CA VAL A 36 0.86 2.06 -6.88
C VAL A 36 0.52 3.44 -7.41
N SER A 37 -0.62 3.58 -8.08
CA SER A 37 -1.12 4.85 -8.59
C SER A 37 -2.19 5.47 -7.70
N SER A 38 -2.91 4.68 -6.93
CA SER A 38 -3.96 5.15 -6.02
C SER A 38 -4.30 4.12 -4.95
N ILE A 39 -4.98 4.59 -3.90
CA ILE A 39 -5.52 3.76 -2.81
C ILE A 39 -7.03 4.02 -2.75
N GLU A 40 -7.80 2.97 -2.52
CA GLU A 40 -9.23 3.04 -2.30
C GLU A 40 -9.58 2.35 -0.97
N PHE A 41 -10.47 2.96 -0.19
CA PHE A 41 -11.02 2.35 1.01
C PHE A 41 -12.15 1.40 0.66
N LEU A 42 -12.15 0.21 1.27
CA LEU A 42 -13.17 -0.82 1.05
C LEU A 42 -14.35 -0.72 2.01
N ASN A 43 -14.22 0.06 3.07
CA ASN A 43 -15.28 0.24 4.06
C ASN A 43 -16.45 1.03 3.46
N ASP A 44 -17.65 0.50 3.52
CA ASP A 44 -18.85 1.11 2.95
C ASP A 44 -19.31 2.38 3.68
N ASP A 45 -18.93 2.53 4.95
CA ASP A 45 -19.29 3.67 5.79
C ASP A 45 -18.34 4.86 5.68
N ILE A 46 -17.27 4.74 4.91
CA ILE A 46 -16.36 5.84 4.60
C ILE A 46 -16.97 6.71 3.51
N LEU A 47 -17.05 8.00 3.78
CA LEU A 47 -17.63 9.00 2.87
C LEU A 47 -16.54 9.92 2.34
N ASP A 48 -16.75 10.46 1.14
CA ASP A 48 -15.87 11.48 0.57
C ASP A 48 -16.00 12.79 1.35
N ALA A 49 -14.90 13.53 1.45
CA ALA A 49 -14.90 14.83 2.11
C ALA A 49 -15.80 15.81 1.38
N PRO A 50 -16.57 16.67 2.09
CA PRO A 50 -17.37 17.72 1.48
C PRO A 50 -16.51 18.70 0.67
N GLU A 51 -17.11 19.35 -0.31
CA GLU A 51 -16.44 20.39 -1.08
C GLU A 51 -15.93 21.51 -0.17
N GLY A 52 -14.72 21.97 -0.41
CA GLY A 52 -14.07 23.04 0.35
C GLY A 52 -13.29 22.57 1.56
N ILE A 53 -13.31 21.29 1.90
CA ILE A 53 -12.49 20.73 2.95
C ILE A 53 -11.22 20.13 2.33
N GLU A 54 -10.07 20.65 2.75
CA GLU A 54 -8.76 20.23 2.24
C GLU A 54 -7.95 19.40 3.24
N ASP A 55 -8.43 19.28 4.48
CA ASP A 55 -7.69 18.61 5.57
C ASP A 55 -7.66 17.09 5.42
N PHE A 56 -8.64 16.52 4.75
CA PHE A 56 -8.73 15.08 4.50
C PHE A 56 -9.49 14.80 3.20
N ASP A 57 -9.26 13.61 2.66
CA ASP A 57 -9.90 13.16 1.41
C ASP A 57 -11.21 12.41 1.65
N CYS A 58 -11.27 11.69 2.76
CA CYS A 58 -12.43 10.90 3.18
C CYS A 58 -12.61 11.01 4.68
N TYR A 59 -13.80 10.67 5.17
CA TYR A 59 -14.08 10.63 6.59
C TYR A 59 -15.05 9.51 6.95
N VAL A 60 -15.01 9.10 8.21
CA VAL A 60 -15.96 8.17 8.80
C VAL A 60 -16.30 8.63 10.21
N VAL A 61 -17.55 8.41 10.60
CA VAL A 61 -18.03 8.68 11.96
C VAL A 61 -18.38 7.34 12.60
N ILE A 62 -17.75 7.04 13.73
CA ILE A 62 -17.99 5.81 14.47
C ILE A 62 -18.71 6.08 15.78
N ASN A 63 -19.57 5.15 16.15
CA ASN A 63 -20.29 5.19 17.43
C ASN A 63 -19.72 4.10 18.36
N PRO A 64 -19.76 4.29 19.69
CA PRO A 64 -19.40 3.22 20.60
C PRO A 64 -20.35 2.03 20.44
N ASP A 65 -19.82 0.82 20.60
CA ASP A 65 -20.62 -0.39 20.63
C ASP A 65 -21.43 -0.50 21.95
N GLU A 66 -22.17 -1.62 22.12
CA GLU A 66 -22.97 -1.88 23.31
C GLU A 66 -22.16 -1.88 24.61
N ASN A 67 -20.86 -2.18 24.52
CA ASN A 67 -19.91 -2.21 25.64
C ASN A 67 -19.14 -0.89 25.80
N GLY A 68 -19.40 0.10 24.96
CA GLY A 68 -18.68 1.38 24.96
C GLY A 68 -17.33 1.34 24.24
N ASN A 69 -17.03 0.27 23.52
CA ASN A 69 -15.80 0.18 22.74
C ASN A 69 -15.93 0.98 21.44
N ARG A 70 -14.85 1.69 21.11
CA ARG A 70 -14.76 2.50 19.90
C ARG A 70 -13.57 2.00 19.08
N LYS A 71 -13.82 1.00 18.23
CA LYS A 71 -12.81 0.42 17.36
C LYS A 71 -13.24 0.51 15.90
N TYR A 72 -12.29 0.77 15.03
CA TYR A 72 -12.51 0.82 13.60
C TYR A 72 -11.39 0.13 12.86
N GLN A 73 -11.73 -0.81 11.98
CA GLN A 73 -10.78 -1.49 11.10
C GLN A 73 -10.78 -0.79 9.75
N ILE A 74 -9.64 -0.20 9.37
CA ILE A 74 -9.45 0.38 8.05
C ILE A 74 -9.17 -0.74 7.07
N GLU A 75 -10.00 -0.86 6.04
CA GLU A 75 -9.80 -1.78 4.93
C GLU A 75 -9.53 -0.98 3.67
N TYR A 76 -8.53 -1.38 2.91
CA TYR A 76 -8.12 -0.67 1.71
C TYR A 76 -7.57 -1.64 0.66
N ARG A 77 -7.52 -1.15 -0.57
CA ARG A 77 -6.76 -1.81 -1.63
C ARG A 77 -6.01 -0.78 -2.46
N VAL A 78 -4.96 -1.23 -3.14
CA VAL A 78 -4.14 -0.38 -3.99
C VAL A 78 -4.44 -0.66 -5.45
N PHE A 79 -4.25 0.35 -6.29
CA PHE A 79 -4.38 0.25 -7.74
C PHE A 79 -3.05 0.58 -8.41
N PRO A 80 -2.73 -0.05 -9.54
CA PRO A 80 -3.51 -1.12 -10.20
C PRO A 80 -3.47 -2.44 -9.41
N ASP A 81 -4.37 -3.38 -9.73
CA ASP A 81 -4.46 -4.68 -9.03
C ASP A 81 -3.18 -5.51 -9.14
N ASN A 82 -2.39 -5.28 -10.19
CA ASN A 82 -1.10 -5.93 -10.42
C ASN A 82 0.10 -5.18 -9.84
N ALA A 83 -0.12 -4.24 -8.94
CA ALA A 83 0.96 -3.52 -8.27
C ALA A 83 1.93 -4.50 -7.60
N SER A 84 3.24 -4.23 -7.73
CA SER A 84 4.29 -5.10 -7.19
C SER A 84 4.27 -5.17 -5.68
N LYS A 85 3.94 -4.06 -5.02
CA LYS A 85 3.74 -3.98 -3.56
C LYS A 85 2.35 -3.47 -3.26
N LYS A 86 1.61 -4.18 -2.43
CA LYS A 86 0.22 -3.88 -2.11
C LYS A 86 0.00 -3.38 -0.69
N GLY A 87 1.06 -3.18 0.09
CA GLY A 87 0.99 -2.67 1.44
C GLY A 87 0.91 -1.15 1.49
N ALA A 88 0.48 -0.64 2.62
CA ALA A 88 0.49 0.79 2.93
C ALA A 88 0.93 1.01 4.38
N ILE A 89 1.44 2.20 4.63
CA ILE A 89 1.84 2.65 5.96
C ILE A 89 0.77 3.60 6.47
N PHE A 90 0.35 3.41 7.72
CA PHE A 90 -0.57 4.30 8.40
C PHE A 90 0.24 5.38 9.13
N SER A 91 0.19 6.61 8.63
CA SER A 91 0.89 7.76 9.21
C SER A 91 -0.08 8.68 9.93
N TYR A 92 0.25 9.07 11.14
CA TYR A 92 -0.57 9.95 11.97
C TYR A 92 0.30 10.67 13.00
N ASP A 93 -0.22 11.73 13.60
CA ASP A 93 0.45 12.44 14.69
C ASP A 93 0.32 11.61 15.98
N LYS A 94 1.40 10.95 16.36
CA LYS A 94 1.44 10.06 17.52
C LYS A 94 1.24 10.78 18.84
N ASP A 95 1.73 12.00 18.96
CA ASP A 95 1.59 12.81 20.18
C ASP A 95 0.13 13.24 20.38
N SER A 96 -0.50 13.74 19.33
CA SER A 96 -1.93 14.10 19.37
C SER A 96 -2.82 12.89 19.62
N ALA A 97 -2.50 11.75 19.03
CA ALA A 97 -3.23 10.50 19.25
C ALA A 97 -3.12 10.04 20.72
N ALA A 98 -1.93 10.07 21.29
CA ALA A 98 -1.70 9.70 22.70
C ALA A 98 -2.47 10.60 23.65
N GLU A 99 -2.46 11.93 23.43
CA GLU A 99 -3.20 12.89 24.23
C GLU A 99 -4.73 12.68 24.13
N ALA A 100 -5.21 12.31 22.95
CA ALA A 100 -6.62 12.03 22.71
C ALA A 100 -7.06 10.64 23.19
N GLY A 101 -6.14 9.78 23.60
CA GLY A 101 -6.44 8.41 23.99
C GLY A 101 -6.76 7.49 22.80
N ILE A 102 -6.10 7.72 21.68
CA ILE A 102 -6.30 6.99 20.41
C ILE A 102 -5.07 6.13 20.14
N THR A 103 -5.28 4.89 19.76
CA THR A 103 -4.21 3.98 19.31
C THR A 103 -4.51 3.44 17.92
N VAL A 104 -3.46 3.31 17.12
CA VAL A 104 -3.53 2.73 15.77
C VAL A 104 -2.52 1.60 15.72
N ASP A 105 -2.95 0.40 15.37
CA ASP A 105 -2.02 -0.72 15.22
C ASP A 105 -1.50 -0.84 13.76
N GLU A 106 -0.58 -1.76 13.54
CA GLU A 106 0.02 -1.98 12.23
C GLU A 106 -0.95 -2.55 11.19
N PHE A 107 -2.08 -3.09 11.61
CA PHE A 107 -3.12 -3.65 10.75
C PHE A 107 -4.24 -2.66 10.41
N GLY A 108 -4.12 -1.42 10.89
CA GLY A 108 -5.12 -0.39 10.64
C GLY A 108 -6.33 -0.42 11.57
N VAL A 109 -6.20 -1.07 12.74
CA VAL A 109 -7.24 -1.01 13.78
C VAL A 109 -7.03 0.24 14.62
N VAL A 110 -7.99 1.13 14.57
CA VAL A 110 -8.00 2.38 15.35
C VAL A 110 -8.89 2.19 16.57
N THR A 111 -8.34 2.44 17.75
CA THR A 111 -9.06 2.30 19.02
C THR A 111 -9.12 3.64 19.72
N PHE A 112 -10.34 4.07 20.09
CA PHE A 112 -10.59 5.27 20.86
C PHE A 112 -10.97 4.89 22.29
N THR A 113 -10.34 5.48 23.27
CA THR A 113 -10.71 5.30 24.68
C THR A 113 -11.77 6.30 25.14
N ARG A 114 -12.00 7.35 24.36
CA ARG A 114 -12.96 8.42 24.61
C ARG A 114 -13.36 9.07 23.28
N GLN A 115 -14.30 10.01 23.32
CA GLN A 115 -14.64 10.83 22.18
C GLN A 115 -13.42 11.54 21.62
N GLY A 116 -13.30 11.61 20.30
CA GLY A 116 -12.18 12.28 19.67
C GLY A 116 -12.19 12.15 18.17
N ALA A 117 -11.13 12.63 17.56
CA ALA A 117 -10.91 12.57 16.13
C ALA A 117 -9.43 12.36 15.83
N ILE A 118 -9.15 11.69 14.73
CA ILE A 118 -7.80 11.50 14.22
C ILE A 118 -7.82 11.51 12.69
N THR A 119 -6.78 12.06 12.10
CA THR A 119 -6.57 11.95 10.65
C THR A 119 -5.39 11.01 10.39
N ILE A 120 -5.62 9.97 9.62
CA ILE A 120 -4.62 8.99 9.26
C ILE A 120 -4.35 9.09 7.77
N VAL A 121 -3.07 9.15 7.41
CA VAL A 121 -2.63 9.15 6.03
C VAL A 121 -2.17 7.75 5.65
N LEU A 122 -2.81 7.15 4.67
CA LEU A 122 -2.36 5.89 4.09
C LEU A 122 -1.37 6.21 2.97
N ILE A 123 -0.13 5.79 3.18
CA ILE A 123 0.95 6.00 2.22
C ILE A 123 1.33 4.63 1.65
N PRO A 124 1.17 4.39 0.34
CA PRO A 124 1.55 3.10 -0.23
C PRO A 124 3.05 2.88 -0.07
N GLU A 125 3.46 1.65 0.18
CA GLU A 125 4.88 1.28 0.24
C GLU A 125 5.61 1.66 -1.05
N ASP A 126 4.87 1.66 -2.15
CA ASP A 126 5.40 1.88 -3.48
C ASP A 126 4.45 2.82 -4.24
N GLY A 127 4.87 4.02 -4.55
CA GLY A 127 4.05 5.03 -5.24
C GLY A 127 4.12 6.42 -4.61
N GLY A 128 4.65 6.53 -3.40
CA GLY A 128 4.94 7.80 -2.73
C GLY A 128 3.72 8.64 -2.37
N ASP A 129 3.97 9.92 -2.10
CA ASP A 129 2.96 10.85 -1.57
C ASP A 129 1.81 11.13 -2.55
N ALA A 130 2.05 11.04 -3.86
CA ALA A 130 1.03 11.30 -4.87
C ALA A 130 -0.13 10.31 -4.83
N ALA A 131 0.12 9.08 -4.38
CA ALA A 131 -0.89 8.03 -4.24
C ALA A 131 -1.45 7.93 -2.80
N SER A 132 -0.96 8.75 -1.86
CA SER A 132 -1.42 8.73 -0.47
C SER A 132 -2.87 9.24 -0.36
N LYS A 133 -3.58 8.76 0.67
CA LYS A 133 -4.96 9.15 0.93
C LYS A 133 -5.18 9.42 2.43
N ARG A 134 -5.86 10.50 2.75
CA ARG A 134 -6.09 10.93 4.11
C ARG A 134 -7.52 10.56 4.55
N LEU A 135 -7.60 9.91 5.70
CA LEU A 135 -8.88 9.50 6.29
C LEU A 135 -9.02 10.15 7.67
N ALA A 136 -10.08 10.92 7.85
CA ALA A 136 -10.45 11.43 9.17
C ALA A 136 -11.45 10.48 9.82
N ILE A 137 -11.21 10.13 11.07
CA ILE A 137 -12.08 9.27 11.87
C ILE A 137 -12.58 10.07 13.06
N PHE A 138 -13.89 10.19 13.18
CA PHE A 138 -14.56 10.89 14.27
C PHE A 138 -15.30 9.88 15.14
N SER A 139 -15.08 9.93 16.44
CA SER A 139 -15.79 9.08 17.42
C SER A 139 -16.59 9.92 18.40
N TYR A 140 -17.84 9.57 18.55
CA TYR A 140 -18.73 10.15 19.57
C TYR A 140 -18.51 9.55 20.95
#